data_20f6854c79ca12602e772e41a5584b9f
#
_entry.id   20f6854c79ca12602e772e41a5584b9f
#
_cell.length_a   1.000
_cell.length_b   1.000
_cell.length_c   1.000
_cell.angle_alpha   90.00
_cell.angle_beta   90.00
_cell.angle_gamma   90.00
#
_symmetry.space_group_name_H-M   'P 1'
#
loop_
_entity.id
_entity.type
_entity.pdbx_description
1 polymer ?
#
loop_
_entity_poly.entity_id
_entity_poly.type
_entity_poly.pdbx_seq_one_letter_code
_entity_poly.pdbx_strand_id
1 'polypeptide(L)'
;MAQNTVQTVGNLTITLMHPLISAGAAITLKGFKMEGDFADTTQQVMNSKMIPLLSGDTATLTNNILAGKLTLNAVRTTGIVAQGDVVAVCDLLQSTPDSSGGVLIFSWSQNSATQTKTFVGVTHESHPPLKLSGNDLPVYACTFNYASYV
;
A
#
# COMPACT_ATOMS: atom_id res chain seq x y z
N MET A 1 -22.51 5.64 29.06
CA MET A 1 -22.40 4.49 28.16
C MET A 1 -21.34 4.77 27.11
N ALA A 2 -20.35 3.91 27.02
CA ALA A 2 -19.30 4.06 26.02
C ALA A 2 -19.87 3.79 24.61
N GLN A 3 -19.64 4.69 23.67
CA GLN A 3 -19.98 4.48 22.27
C GLN A 3 -18.77 3.93 21.55
N ASN A 4 -18.99 2.89 20.73
CA ASN A 4 -17.98 2.43 19.82
C ASN A 4 -17.82 3.44 18.68
N THR A 5 -16.71 4.13 18.66
CA THR A 5 -16.42 5.08 17.58
C THR A 5 -15.86 4.32 16.38
N VAL A 6 -16.55 4.40 15.24
CA VAL A 6 -16.01 3.88 14.00
C VAL A 6 -14.82 4.73 13.62
N GLN A 7 -13.71 4.07 13.28
CA GLN A 7 -12.50 4.75 12.88
C GLN A 7 -12.68 5.37 11.50
N THR A 8 -12.66 6.69 11.44
CA THR A 8 -12.60 7.41 10.18
C THR A 8 -11.19 7.97 10.00
N VAL A 9 -10.67 7.85 8.80
CA VAL A 9 -9.35 8.36 8.47
C VAL A 9 -9.46 9.84 8.17
N GLY A 10 -8.87 10.68 9.03
CA GLY A 10 -8.74 12.10 8.79
C GLY A 10 -7.30 12.48 8.47
N ASN A 11 -7.11 13.53 7.67
CA ASN A 11 -5.79 14.08 7.35
C ASN A 11 -4.79 13.03 6.82
N LEU A 12 -5.27 12.12 5.98
CA LEU A 12 -4.43 11.09 5.42
C LEU A 12 -3.38 11.67 4.49
N THR A 13 -2.14 11.28 4.70
CA THR A 13 -1.01 11.54 3.80
C THR A 13 -0.35 10.22 3.46
N ILE A 14 -0.16 9.96 2.17
CA ILE A 14 0.58 8.80 1.67
C ILE A 14 1.82 9.32 0.98
N THR A 15 2.98 8.94 1.48
CA THR A 15 4.28 9.43 0.99
C THR A 15 5.07 8.26 0.42
N LEU A 16 5.67 8.47 -0.75
CA LEU A 16 6.55 7.50 -1.39
C LEU A 16 7.98 8.04 -1.47
N MET A 17 8.94 7.20 -1.10
CA MET A 17 10.36 7.42 -1.36
C MET A 17 10.88 6.26 -2.18
N HIS A 18 11.38 6.54 -3.38
CA HIS A 18 11.90 5.51 -4.29
C HIS A 18 13.15 6.05 -5.01
N PRO A 19 14.21 5.24 -5.15
CA PRO A 19 15.45 5.71 -5.77
C PRO A 19 15.30 6.25 -7.20
N LEU A 20 14.34 5.72 -7.96
CA LEU A 20 14.06 6.15 -9.33
C LEU A 20 13.19 7.41 -9.43
N ILE A 21 12.67 7.89 -8.31
CA ILE A 21 11.72 9.00 -8.28
C ILE A 21 12.35 10.15 -7.49
N SER A 22 12.51 11.30 -8.13
CA SER A 22 13.03 12.53 -7.51
C SER A 22 14.32 12.29 -6.70
N ALA A 23 15.19 11.43 -7.20
CA ALA A 23 16.46 11.03 -6.55
C ALA A 23 16.29 10.52 -5.12
N GLY A 24 15.17 9.83 -4.85
CA GLY A 24 14.85 9.28 -3.54
C GLY A 24 14.17 10.25 -2.59
N ALA A 25 13.89 11.48 -3.02
CA ALA A 25 13.16 12.44 -2.20
C ALA A 25 11.70 12.02 -2.01
N ALA A 26 11.13 12.36 -0.86
CA ALA A 26 9.75 12.02 -0.54
C ALA A 26 8.77 12.78 -1.45
N ILE A 27 7.80 12.07 -2.02
CA ILE A 27 6.70 12.68 -2.75
C ILE A 27 5.38 12.28 -2.10
N THR A 28 4.42 13.20 -2.07
CA THR A 28 3.08 12.93 -1.53
C THR A 28 2.19 12.44 -2.66
N LEU A 29 1.66 11.23 -2.51
CA LEU A 29 0.77 10.64 -3.49
C LEU A 29 -0.62 11.28 -3.42
N LYS A 30 -1.26 11.43 -4.56
CA LYS A 30 -2.56 12.09 -4.73
C LYS A 30 -3.49 11.27 -5.62
N GLY A 31 -4.75 11.65 -5.64
CA GLY A 31 -5.75 11.05 -6.52
C GLY A 31 -6.57 9.96 -5.87
N PHE A 32 -6.51 9.81 -4.55
CA PHE A 32 -7.31 8.81 -3.84
C PHE A 32 -8.75 9.28 -3.72
N LYS A 33 -9.69 8.38 -4.06
CA LYS A 33 -11.11 8.65 -3.92
C LYS A 33 -11.49 8.56 -2.45
N MET A 34 -12.29 9.51 -1.95
CA MET A 34 -12.70 9.56 -0.55
C MET A 34 -13.77 8.54 -0.19
N GLU A 35 -14.29 7.80 -1.14
CA GLU A 35 -15.31 6.77 -0.96
C GLU A 35 -14.72 5.38 -1.14
N GLY A 36 -15.12 4.45 -0.27
CA GLY A 36 -14.68 3.07 -0.33
C GLY A 36 -13.23 2.88 0.14
N ASP A 37 -12.68 1.72 -0.17
CA ASP A 37 -11.32 1.36 0.22
C ASP A 37 -10.33 1.88 -0.82
N PHE A 38 -9.55 2.90 -0.48
CA PHE A 38 -8.51 3.42 -1.36
C PHE A 38 -7.14 2.78 -1.12
N ALA A 39 -6.97 2.08 -0.01
CA ALA A 39 -5.77 1.30 0.28
C ALA A 39 -6.16 0.01 1.00
N ASP A 40 -5.61 -1.11 0.56
CA ASP A 40 -5.87 -2.42 1.15
C ASP A 40 -4.60 -3.25 1.15
N THR A 41 -4.44 -4.09 2.17
CA THR A 41 -3.25 -4.94 2.31
C THR A 41 -3.64 -6.39 2.56
N THR A 42 -2.84 -7.30 2.02
CA THR A 42 -3.01 -8.74 2.22
C THR A 42 -1.67 -9.35 2.61
N GLN A 43 -1.63 -10.05 3.73
CA GLN A 43 -0.44 -10.78 4.14
C GLN A 43 -0.31 -12.06 3.31
N GLN A 44 0.88 -12.32 2.77
CA GLN A 44 1.12 -13.49 1.91
C GLN A 44 1.46 -14.75 2.67
N VAL A 45 2.01 -14.64 3.87
CA VAL A 45 2.51 -15.79 4.63
C VAL A 45 1.87 -15.80 6.01
N MET A 46 1.36 -16.96 6.42
CA MET A 46 0.85 -17.13 7.78
C MET A 46 2.02 -17.18 8.78
N ASN A 47 1.90 -16.44 9.88
CA ASN A 47 2.94 -16.35 10.90
C ASN A 47 2.98 -17.54 11.83
N SER A 48 1.92 -18.34 11.89
CA SER A 48 1.89 -19.55 12.70
C SER A 48 1.16 -20.67 12.01
N LYS A 49 1.60 -21.89 12.25
CA LYS A 49 0.96 -23.09 11.75
C LYS A 49 1.04 -24.18 12.82
N MET A 50 -0.07 -24.84 13.07
CA MET A 50 -0.13 -25.99 13.95
C MET A 50 0.02 -27.28 13.16
N ILE A 51 0.92 -28.16 13.58
CA ILE A 51 1.19 -29.44 12.95
C ILE A 51 0.91 -30.54 13.97
N PRO A 52 0.00 -31.51 13.66
CA PRO A 52 -0.19 -32.66 14.55
C PRO A 52 1.02 -33.61 14.51
N LEU A 53 1.39 -34.11 15.67
CA LEU A 53 2.49 -35.07 15.82
C LEU A 53 1.94 -36.47 16.03
N LEU A 54 2.74 -37.50 15.73
CA LEU A 54 2.35 -38.92 15.92
C LEU A 54 2.06 -39.26 17.37
N SER A 55 2.64 -38.53 18.31
CA SER A 55 2.38 -38.72 19.75
C SER A 55 1.00 -38.25 20.23
N GLY A 56 0.22 -37.60 19.34
CA GLY A 56 -1.07 -36.98 19.69
C GLY A 56 -0.96 -35.53 20.11
N ASP A 57 0.25 -35.02 20.28
CA ASP A 57 0.50 -33.61 20.57
C ASP A 57 0.49 -32.77 19.30
N THR A 58 0.46 -31.44 19.45
CA THR A 58 0.61 -30.52 18.33
C THR A 58 1.85 -29.65 18.50
N ALA A 59 2.56 -29.42 17.39
CA ALA A 59 3.65 -28.47 17.34
C ALA A 59 3.19 -27.19 16.65
N THR A 60 3.59 -26.02 17.14
CA THR A 60 3.32 -24.74 16.53
C THR A 60 4.60 -24.21 15.88
N LEU A 61 4.54 -24.01 14.56
CA LEU A 61 5.60 -23.33 13.83
C LEU A 61 5.24 -21.85 13.72
N THR A 62 6.16 -20.99 14.09
CA THR A 62 6.00 -19.53 13.99
C THR A 62 7.09 -18.95 13.10
N ASN A 63 6.77 -17.92 12.36
CA ASN A 63 7.75 -17.14 11.62
C ASN A 63 7.39 -15.64 11.68
N ASN A 64 8.36 -14.80 11.37
CA ASN A 64 8.24 -13.34 11.42
C ASN A 64 8.22 -12.71 10.02
N ILE A 65 7.68 -13.40 9.04
CA ILE A 65 7.59 -12.87 7.68
C ILE A 65 6.41 -11.90 7.61
N LEU A 66 6.70 -10.65 7.34
CA LEU A 66 5.72 -9.57 7.25
C LEU A 66 5.43 -9.16 5.80
N ALA A 67 5.88 -9.96 4.84
CA ALA A 67 5.68 -9.69 3.42
C ALA A 67 4.21 -9.84 3.03
N GLY A 68 3.79 -9.02 2.07
CA GLY A 68 2.42 -9.06 1.57
C GLY A 68 2.23 -8.21 0.33
N LYS A 69 0.97 -7.95 0.01
CA LYS A 69 0.55 -7.11 -1.11
C LYS A 69 -0.24 -5.91 -0.61
N LEU A 70 -0.03 -4.79 -1.30
CA LEU A 70 -0.72 -3.54 -1.04
C LEU A 70 -1.38 -3.09 -2.35
N THR A 71 -2.67 -2.77 -2.29
CA THR A 71 -3.41 -2.23 -3.42
C THR A 71 -3.82 -0.80 -3.11
N LEU A 72 -3.47 0.12 -4.00
CA LEU A 72 -3.89 1.52 -3.95
C LEU A 72 -4.88 1.77 -5.08
N ASN A 73 -6.04 2.31 -4.75
CA ASN A 73 -7.08 2.67 -5.70
C ASN A 73 -7.06 4.18 -5.92
N ALA A 74 -6.62 4.60 -7.08
CA ALA A 74 -6.42 6.02 -7.38
C ALA A 74 -6.83 6.36 -8.80
N VAL A 75 -7.14 7.63 -9.04
CA VAL A 75 -7.41 8.17 -10.38
C VAL A 75 -6.17 8.89 -10.90
N ARG A 76 -6.04 9.00 -12.23
CA ARG A 76 -5.00 9.85 -12.82
C ARG A 76 -5.29 11.30 -12.47
N THR A 77 -4.25 12.00 -12.07
CA THR A 77 -4.33 13.43 -11.76
C THR A 77 -3.57 14.25 -12.81
N THR A 78 -2.35 14.67 -12.47
CA THR A 78 -1.56 15.54 -13.37
C THR A 78 -0.78 14.76 -14.43
N GLY A 79 -0.63 13.44 -14.26
CA GLY A 79 0.25 12.62 -15.10
C GLY A 79 1.74 12.82 -14.82
N ILE A 80 2.09 13.56 -13.77
CA ILE A 80 3.48 13.90 -13.43
C ILE A 80 3.88 13.15 -12.17
N VAL A 81 4.91 12.31 -12.28
CA VAL A 81 5.41 11.47 -11.18
C VAL A 81 5.83 12.32 -9.97
N ALA A 82 6.56 13.40 -10.19
CA ALA A 82 7.03 14.27 -9.12
C ALA A 82 5.89 14.99 -8.37
N GLN A 83 4.71 15.08 -8.97
CA GLN A 83 3.52 15.68 -8.34
C GLN A 83 2.63 14.64 -7.64
N GLY A 84 3.07 13.38 -7.59
CA GLY A 84 2.39 12.35 -6.81
C GLY A 84 1.26 11.63 -7.53
N ASP A 85 1.19 11.66 -8.85
CA ASP A 85 0.22 10.85 -9.60
C ASP A 85 0.58 9.37 -9.46
N VAL A 86 -0.26 8.61 -8.75
CA VAL A 86 -0.02 7.20 -8.47
C VAL A 86 0.09 6.37 -9.74
N VAL A 87 -0.77 6.63 -10.72
CA VAL A 87 -0.77 5.87 -11.98
C VAL A 87 0.48 6.16 -12.80
N ALA A 88 0.94 7.42 -12.82
CA ALA A 88 2.18 7.79 -13.46
C ALA A 88 3.40 7.14 -12.78
N VAL A 89 3.39 7.04 -11.45
CA VAL A 89 4.42 6.30 -10.69
C VAL A 89 4.45 4.83 -11.10
N CYS A 90 3.28 4.20 -11.20
CA CYS A 90 3.18 2.80 -11.63
C CYS A 90 3.67 2.60 -13.07
N ASP A 91 3.34 3.52 -13.97
CA ASP A 91 3.84 3.49 -15.35
C ASP A 91 5.38 3.56 -15.39
N LEU A 92 5.96 4.44 -14.59
CA LEU A 92 7.43 4.57 -14.50
C LEU A 92 8.07 3.29 -13.95
N LEU A 93 7.55 2.76 -12.85
CA LEU A 93 8.11 1.57 -12.21
C LEU A 93 7.95 0.32 -13.09
N GLN A 94 6.90 0.25 -13.90
CA GLN A 94 6.72 -0.84 -14.84
C GLN A 94 7.72 -0.77 -16.00
N SER A 95 7.98 0.43 -16.53
CA SER A 95 8.91 0.62 -17.65
C SER A 95 10.38 0.55 -17.23
N THR A 96 10.67 0.76 -15.96
CA THR A 96 12.03 0.74 -15.41
C THR A 96 12.07 -0.17 -14.18
N PRO A 97 12.07 -1.51 -14.36
CA PRO A 97 12.05 -2.44 -13.23
C PRO A 97 13.26 -2.24 -12.31
N ASP A 98 12.99 -2.16 -11.03
CA ASP A 98 14.01 -2.02 -10.00
C ASP A 98 13.64 -2.91 -8.80
N SER A 99 14.52 -3.83 -8.45
CA SER A 99 14.34 -4.74 -7.33
C SER A 99 14.74 -4.12 -5.98
N SER A 100 15.34 -2.93 -5.96
CA SER A 100 15.76 -2.29 -4.72
C SER A 100 14.56 -1.86 -3.85
N GLY A 101 13.42 -1.61 -4.46
CA GLY A 101 12.20 -1.24 -3.77
C GLY A 101 12.20 0.16 -3.20
N GLY A 102 11.02 0.61 -2.81
CA GLY A 102 10.80 1.89 -2.19
C GLY A 102 10.21 1.77 -0.79
N VAL A 103 9.85 2.91 -0.21
CA VAL A 103 9.20 3.01 1.09
C VAL A 103 7.90 3.79 0.92
N LEU A 104 6.79 3.22 1.41
CA LEU A 104 5.50 3.89 1.47
C LEU A 104 5.16 4.18 2.93
N ILE A 105 4.85 5.42 3.23
CA ILE A 105 4.49 5.86 4.58
C ILE A 105 3.06 6.39 4.56
N PHE A 106 2.19 5.75 5.33
CA PHE A 106 0.81 6.19 5.55
C PHE A 106 0.77 6.92 6.90
N SER A 107 0.27 8.14 6.90
CA SER A 107 0.08 8.92 8.11
C SER A 107 -1.34 9.48 8.13
N TRP A 108 -2.06 9.26 9.22
CA TRP A 108 -3.43 9.74 9.38
C TRP A 108 -3.68 10.12 10.83
N SER A 109 -4.71 10.91 11.07
CA SER A 109 -5.13 11.22 12.43
C SER A 109 -6.36 10.41 12.81
N GLN A 110 -6.37 9.94 14.06
CA GLN A 110 -7.45 9.17 14.63
C GLN A 110 -7.55 9.50 16.11
N ASN A 111 -8.74 9.92 16.56
CA ASN A 111 -8.97 10.32 17.95
C ASN A 111 -7.95 11.33 18.45
N SER A 112 -7.63 12.34 17.63
CA SER A 112 -6.64 13.39 17.90
C SER A 112 -5.20 12.90 18.05
N ALA A 113 -4.92 11.64 17.70
CA ALA A 113 -3.57 11.08 17.68
C ALA A 113 -3.15 10.77 16.24
N THR A 114 -1.87 11.02 15.92
CA THR A 114 -1.31 10.67 14.61
C THR A 114 -0.91 9.21 14.62
N GLN A 115 -1.41 8.47 13.62
CA GLN A 115 -1.05 7.07 13.37
C GLN A 115 -0.16 7.02 12.13
N THR A 116 0.79 6.11 12.12
CA THR A 116 1.72 5.94 11.00
C THR A 116 1.92 4.46 10.71
N LYS A 117 1.91 4.09 9.43
CA LYS A 117 2.24 2.74 8.96
C LYS A 117 3.26 2.86 7.83
N THR A 118 4.37 2.16 7.96
CA THR A 118 5.48 2.22 7.00
C THR A 118 5.65 0.86 6.35
N PHE A 119 5.62 0.82 5.01
CA PHE A 119 5.89 -0.37 4.22
C PHE A 119 7.25 -0.24 3.56
N VAL A 120 8.08 -1.27 3.70
CA VAL A 120 9.48 -1.28 3.23
C VAL A 120 9.64 -2.34 2.15
N GLY A 121 10.55 -2.09 1.21
CA GLY A 121 10.79 -2.98 0.10
C GLY A 121 9.60 -3.04 -0.86
N VAL A 122 8.99 -1.89 -1.12
CA VAL A 122 7.80 -1.80 -1.97
C VAL A 122 8.23 -1.85 -3.43
N THR A 123 7.70 -2.84 -4.15
CA THR A 123 7.93 -3.00 -5.59
C THR A 123 6.60 -3.08 -6.33
N HIS A 124 6.57 -2.54 -7.54
CA HIS A 124 5.37 -2.57 -8.38
C HIS A 124 5.08 -4.00 -8.87
N GLU A 125 3.85 -4.45 -8.74
CA GLU A 125 3.41 -5.74 -9.28
C GLU A 125 2.61 -5.56 -10.56
N SER A 126 1.50 -4.82 -10.50
CA SER A 126 0.62 -4.65 -11.65
C SER A 126 -0.30 -3.44 -11.50
N HIS A 127 -0.75 -2.92 -12.63
CA HIS A 127 -1.83 -1.95 -12.71
C HIS A 127 -2.43 -1.97 -14.12
N PRO A 128 -3.70 -1.56 -14.30
CA PRO A 128 -4.26 -1.46 -15.64
C PRO A 128 -3.52 -0.39 -16.46
N PRO A 129 -3.14 -0.67 -17.73
CA PRO A 129 -2.44 0.32 -18.54
C PRO A 129 -3.31 1.51 -18.93
N LEU A 130 -4.62 1.30 -19.05
CA LEU A 130 -5.56 2.37 -19.44
C LEU A 130 -6.95 2.04 -18.94
N LYS A 131 -7.62 3.02 -18.36
CA LYS A 131 -9.05 3.01 -18.06
C LYS A 131 -9.66 4.34 -18.49
N LEU A 132 -10.73 4.28 -19.25
CA LEU A 132 -11.47 5.46 -19.67
C LEU A 132 -12.94 5.27 -19.33
N SER A 133 -13.59 6.33 -18.85
CA SER A 133 -15.01 6.32 -18.53
C SER A 133 -15.65 7.64 -18.96
N GLY A 134 -16.85 7.58 -19.54
CA GLY A 134 -17.58 8.77 -19.96
C GLY A 134 -18.40 9.42 -18.85
N ASN A 135 -18.78 8.66 -17.81
CA ASN A 135 -19.74 9.10 -16.81
C ASN A 135 -19.23 9.03 -15.36
N ASP A 136 -18.03 8.52 -15.14
CA ASP A 136 -17.48 8.35 -13.81
C ASP A 136 -15.96 8.52 -13.84
N LEU A 137 -15.33 8.65 -12.67
CA LEU A 137 -13.89 8.71 -12.55
C LEU A 137 -13.32 7.30 -12.74
N PRO A 138 -12.40 7.09 -13.71
CA PRO A 138 -11.75 5.80 -13.86
C PRO A 138 -10.76 5.57 -12.74
N VAL A 139 -11.03 4.59 -11.88
CA VAL A 139 -10.18 4.24 -10.74
C VAL A 139 -9.25 3.11 -11.14
N TYR A 140 -7.94 3.31 -10.94
CA TYR A 140 -6.91 2.33 -11.21
C TYR A 140 -6.57 1.58 -9.92
N ALA A 141 -6.63 0.25 -9.97
CA ALA A 141 -6.17 -0.61 -8.88
C ALA A 141 -4.68 -0.89 -9.08
N CYS A 142 -3.84 -0.21 -8.32
CA CYS A 142 -2.39 -0.33 -8.41
C CYS A 142 -1.90 -1.26 -7.31
N THR A 143 -1.31 -2.39 -7.69
CA THR A 143 -0.87 -3.42 -6.75
C THR A 143 0.65 -3.40 -6.61
N PHE A 144 1.10 -3.42 -5.36
CA PHE A 144 2.52 -3.45 -4.99
C PHE A 144 2.78 -4.64 -4.08
N ASN A 145 4.02 -5.14 -4.09
CA ASN A 145 4.51 -6.05 -3.08
C ASN A 145 5.33 -5.27 -2.05
N TYR A 146 5.25 -5.67 -0.79
CA TYR A 146 6.13 -5.13 0.25
C TYR A 146 6.83 -6.28 0.98
N ALA A 147 8.06 -6.03 1.42
CA ALA A 147 8.87 -7.03 2.13
C ALA A 147 8.55 -7.05 3.63
N SER A 148 8.31 -5.89 4.21
CA SER A 148 7.98 -5.77 5.63
C SER A 148 7.22 -4.48 5.89
N TYR A 149 6.67 -4.35 7.11
CA TYR A 149 6.01 -3.13 7.55
C TYR A 149 6.26 -2.88 9.05
N VAL A 150 6.09 -1.63 9.44
CA VAL A 150 6.17 -1.22 10.85
C VAL A 150 4.93 -0.44 11.24
#